data_ef09609c2babcbcec5a6597472295796
#
_entry.id   ef09609c2babcbcec5a6597472295796
#
_cell.length_a   1.000
_cell.length_b   1.000
_cell.length_c   1.000
_cell.angle_alpha   90.00
_cell.angle_beta   90.00
_cell.angle_gamma   90.00
#
_symmetry.space_group_name_H-M   'P 1'
#
loop_
_entity.id
_entity.type
_entity.pdbx_description
1 polymer ?
#
loop_
_entity_poly.entity_id
_entity_poly.type
_entity_poly.pdbx_seq_one_letter_code
_entity_poly.pdbx_strand_id
1 'polypeptide(L)'
;RDTDRSRGLGDVYKRQIMGCHNVIMYNHSTFVLGYLLLQGYDVTGQDYVLRVIGLLCGMVICMIIFYKNQKNRPYRRTFQDLFYEFNINSARNRWYIKLTFIVSSAMLVMNLLNMPRAMWIGIACMSVCLPFSKDIEGRAGKRGAFNIVGCLIFSIMYIVLPKSMYPYIGMIGGIGVGYSAGYSWQTVFNTFGALSIAAELFGLKYAVLLRIGVNVVGAAYTLLCDRLIDKIYAACTGRKVETA
;
A
#
# COMPACT_ATOMS: atom_id res chain seq x y z
N ARG A 1 -27.35 12.41 23.17
CA ARG A 1 -26.88 11.13 22.59
C ARG A 1 -26.85 11.16 21.05
N ASP A 2 -27.79 11.88 20.40
CA ASP A 2 -27.81 11.99 18.93
C ASP A 2 -26.78 12.99 18.38
N THR A 3 -26.39 13.99 19.14
CA THR A 3 -25.36 14.96 18.79
C THR A 3 -23.97 14.34 18.72
N ASP A 4 -23.65 13.33 19.53
CA ASP A 4 -22.34 12.64 19.48
C ASP A 4 -22.24 11.63 18.32
N ARG A 5 -23.37 10.98 17.98
CA ARG A 5 -23.44 10.14 16.78
C ARG A 5 -23.34 10.96 15.48
N SER A 6 -23.99 12.11 15.43
CA SER A 6 -23.89 13.01 14.27
C SER A 6 -22.50 13.65 14.16
N ARG A 7 -21.82 13.94 15.27
CA ARG A 7 -20.41 14.36 15.28
C ARG A 7 -19.48 13.25 14.78
N GLY A 8 -19.65 12.01 15.22
CA GLY A 8 -18.85 10.88 14.77
C GLY A 8 -19.01 10.58 13.27
N LEU A 9 -20.25 10.58 12.76
CA LEU A 9 -20.53 10.42 11.32
C LEU A 9 -20.03 11.65 10.51
N GLY A 10 -20.23 12.86 11.02
CA GLY A 10 -19.71 14.08 10.42
C GLY A 10 -18.17 14.06 10.33
N ASP A 11 -17.47 13.50 11.32
CA ASP A 11 -16.03 13.37 11.33
C ASP A 11 -15.51 12.32 10.34
N VAL A 12 -16.23 11.23 10.14
CA VAL A 12 -15.92 10.24 9.12
C VAL A 12 -16.01 10.85 7.72
N TYR A 13 -17.07 11.62 7.44
CA TYR A 13 -17.25 12.29 6.15
C TYR A 13 -16.25 13.43 5.91
N LYS A 14 -15.91 14.19 6.92
CA LYS A 14 -14.92 15.27 6.86
C LYS A 14 -13.52 14.77 6.47
N ARG A 15 -13.18 13.54 6.87
CA ARG A 15 -11.86 12.92 6.66
C ARG A 15 -11.66 12.35 5.26
N GLN A 16 -12.73 12.20 4.48
CA GLN A 16 -12.68 11.62 3.13
C GLN A 16 -12.11 12.56 2.06
N ILE A 17 -12.17 13.88 2.26
CA ILE A 17 -11.75 14.86 1.25
C ILE A 17 -10.26 14.75 0.92
N MET A 18 -9.42 14.43 1.89
CA MET A 18 -7.96 14.34 1.69
C MET A 18 -7.40 12.93 1.87
N GLY A 19 -8.24 11.92 1.89
CA GLY A 19 -7.84 10.50 1.91
C GLY A 19 -6.98 10.05 3.09
N CYS A 20 -6.15 10.93 3.63
CA CYS A 20 -5.18 10.62 4.68
C CYS A 20 -5.76 10.63 6.09
N HIS A 21 -6.96 11.18 6.29
CA HIS A 21 -7.55 11.33 7.62
C HIS A 21 -8.43 10.17 8.07
N ASN A 22 -8.86 9.33 7.15
CA ASN A 22 -9.63 8.15 7.49
C ASN A 22 -8.77 6.90 7.41
N VAL A 23 -8.21 6.52 8.54
CA VAL A 23 -7.38 5.33 8.70
C VAL A 23 -8.13 4.05 8.30
N ILE A 24 -9.42 3.99 8.58
CA ILE A 24 -10.29 2.84 8.30
C ILE A 24 -10.45 2.62 6.78
N MET A 25 -10.46 3.69 5.99
CA MET A 25 -10.60 3.61 4.53
C MET A 25 -9.28 3.29 3.80
N TYR A 26 -8.18 3.15 4.51
CA TYR A 26 -6.85 2.85 3.94
C TYR A 26 -6.40 3.78 2.80
N ASN A 27 -6.93 5.01 2.75
CA ASN A 27 -6.64 5.96 1.68
C ASN A 27 -5.16 6.35 1.58
N HIS A 28 -4.42 6.24 2.69
CA HIS A 28 -2.97 6.41 2.70
C HIS A 28 -2.27 5.45 1.72
N SER A 29 -2.81 4.24 1.53
CA SER A 29 -2.22 3.26 0.61
C SER A 29 -2.20 3.75 -0.83
N THR A 30 -3.19 4.54 -1.25
CA THR A 30 -3.23 5.12 -2.60
C THR A 30 -2.07 6.09 -2.82
N PHE A 31 -1.77 6.97 -1.85
CA PHE A 31 -0.67 7.92 -1.96
C PHE A 31 0.69 7.24 -1.89
N VAL A 32 0.88 6.36 -0.90
CA VAL A 32 2.15 5.64 -0.74
C VAL A 32 2.40 4.71 -1.93
N LEU A 33 1.37 3.99 -2.39
CA LEU A 33 1.48 3.11 -3.56
C LEU A 33 1.77 3.91 -4.82
N GLY A 34 1.09 5.03 -5.05
CA GLY A 34 1.35 5.93 -6.17
C GLY A 34 2.79 6.41 -6.19
N TYR A 35 3.32 6.86 -5.05
CA TYR A 35 4.72 7.26 -4.92
C TYR A 35 5.68 6.10 -5.23
N LEU A 36 5.47 4.92 -4.63
CA LEU A 36 6.33 3.75 -4.83
C LEU A 36 6.35 3.28 -6.30
N LEU A 37 5.19 3.30 -6.97
CA LEU A 37 5.08 2.94 -8.37
C LEU A 37 5.77 3.97 -9.27
N LEU A 38 5.60 5.26 -9.02
CA LEU A 38 6.24 6.31 -9.80
C LEU A 38 7.76 6.29 -9.64
N GLN A 39 8.25 6.06 -8.41
CA GLN A 39 9.68 5.93 -8.13
C GLN A 39 10.27 4.63 -8.70
N GLY A 40 9.51 3.53 -8.65
CA GLY A 40 10.00 2.21 -9.07
C GLY A 40 10.05 1.99 -10.58
N TYR A 41 9.47 2.90 -11.38
CA TYR A 41 9.51 2.90 -12.83
C TYR A 41 10.11 4.22 -13.32
N ASP A 42 11.41 4.21 -13.53
CA ASP A 42 12.08 5.37 -14.11
C ASP A 42 11.75 5.49 -15.59
N VAL A 43 11.37 6.68 -16.02
CA VAL A 43 11.05 6.99 -17.42
C VAL A 43 11.62 8.36 -17.78
N THR A 44 12.14 8.46 -18.99
CA THR A 44 12.79 9.67 -19.50
C THR A 44 12.25 10.05 -20.89
N GLY A 45 12.48 11.28 -21.30
CA GLY A 45 12.13 11.74 -22.64
C GLY A 45 10.61 11.72 -22.89
N GLN A 46 10.18 11.15 -24.01
CA GLN A 46 8.77 11.11 -24.42
C GLN A 46 7.90 10.28 -23.47
N ASP A 47 8.42 9.21 -22.90
CA ASP A 47 7.69 8.36 -21.94
C ASP A 47 7.33 9.13 -20.66
N TYR A 48 8.18 10.07 -20.24
CA TYR A 48 7.86 10.97 -19.14
C TYR A 48 6.68 11.86 -19.47
N VAL A 49 6.65 12.45 -20.67
CA VAL A 49 5.54 13.29 -21.12
C VAL A 49 4.23 12.49 -21.19
N LEU A 50 4.28 11.28 -21.77
CA LEU A 50 3.13 10.39 -21.84
C LEU A 50 2.62 10.01 -20.44
N ARG A 51 3.54 9.76 -19.49
CA ARG A 51 3.18 9.51 -18.09
C ARG A 51 2.46 10.69 -17.46
N VAL A 52 2.96 11.91 -17.64
CA VAL A 52 2.31 13.12 -17.12
C VAL A 52 0.92 13.30 -17.70
N ILE A 53 0.78 13.16 -19.02
CA ILE A 53 -0.53 13.24 -19.69
C ILE A 53 -1.48 12.17 -19.16
N GLY A 54 -1.03 10.91 -19.05
CA GLY A 54 -1.84 9.82 -18.51
C GLY A 54 -2.30 10.07 -17.08
N LEU A 55 -1.42 10.60 -16.21
CA LEU A 55 -1.77 10.98 -14.85
C LEU A 55 -2.79 12.12 -14.80
N LEU A 56 -2.64 13.14 -15.65
CA LEU A 56 -3.60 14.23 -15.74
C LEU A 56 -4.97 13.76 -16.24
N CYS A 57 -5.01 12.92 -17.27
CA CYS A 57 -6.25 12.32 -17.75
C CYS A 57 -6.92 11.47 -16.66
N GLY A 58 -6.16 10.62 -15.98
CA GLY A 58 -6.65 9.81 -14.86
C GLY A 58 -7.19 10.68 -13.72
N MET A 59 -6.49 11.77 -13.37
CA MET A 59 -6.94 12.72 -12.36
C MET A 59 -8.29 13.35 -12.76
N VAL A 60 -8.44 13.80 -14.00
CA VAL A 60 -9.70 14.40 -14.49
C VAL A 60 -10.85 13.38 -14.40
N ILE A 61 -10.63 12.15 -14.85
CA ILE A 61 -11.64 11.08 -14.78
C ILE A 61 -12.03 10.82 -13.32
N CYS A 62 -11.05 10.66 -12.42
CA CYS A 62 -11.30 10.48 -10.99
C CYS A 62 -12.06 11.66 -10.38
N MET A 63 -11.71 12.90 -10.74
CA MET A 63 -12.41 14.09 -10.27
C MET A 63 -13.88 14.11 -10.74
N ILE A 64 -14.17 13.75 -11.99
CA ILE A 64 -15.52 13.67 -12.52
C ILE A 64 -16.35 12.62 -11.78
N ILE A 65 -15.79 11.42 -11.60
CA ILE A 65 -16.45 10.32 -10.88
C ILE A 65 -16.69 10.73 -9.42
N PHE A 66 -15.68 11.30 -8.77
CA PHE A 66 -15.79 11.77 -7.38
C PHE A 66 -16.87 12.85 -7.26
N TYR A 67 -16.84 13.86 -8.13
CA TYR A 67 -17.83 14.93 -8.13
C TYR A 67 -19.25 14.38 -8.31
N LYS A 68 -19.47 13.51 -9.30
CA LYS A 68 -20.80 12.90 -9.53
C LYS A 68 -21.32 12.14 -8.30
N ASN A 69 -20.46 11.37 -7.64
CA ASN A 69 -20.84 10.53 -6.52
C ASN A 69 -20.97 11.32 -5.19
N GLN A 70 -20.27 12.46 -5.07
CA GLN A 70 -20.11 13.14 -3.79
C GLN A 70 -20.75 14.55 -3.75
N LYS A 71 -21.24 15.08 -4.90
CA LYS A 71 -21.79 16.44 -5.00
C LYS A 71 -22.92 16.76 -4.01
N ASN A 72 -23.68 15.75 -3.60
CA ASN A 72 -24.81 15.91 -2.67
C ASN A 72 -24.42 15.62 -1.19
N ARG A 73 -23.14 15.37 -0.91
CA ARG A 73 -22.66 15.09 0.44
C ARG A 73 -22.24 16.39 1.14
N PRO A 74 -22.76 16.70 2.34
CA PRO A 74 -22.37 17.88 3.09
C PRO A 74 -20.96 17.70 3.68
N TYR A 75 -19.96 18.20 3.01
CA TYR A 75 -18.59 18.27 3.53
C TYR A 75 -18.45 19.54 4.37
N ARG A 76 -18.11 19.38 5.65
CA ARG A 76 -17.93 20.51 6.58
C ARG A 76 -16.47 20.84 6.85
N ARG A 77 -15.52 20.10 6.27
CA ARG A 77 -14.09 20.27 6.50
C ARG A 77 -13.42 21.02 5.38
N THR A 78 -12.56 21.98 5.77
CA THR A 78 -11.71 22.72 4.86
C THR A 78 -10.29 22.16 4.85
N PHE A 79 -9.48 22.58 3.86
CA PHE A 79 -8.06 22.20 3.79
C PHE A 79 -7.26 22.66 5.01
N GLN A 80 -7.66 23.79 5.62
CA GLN A 80 -7.01 24.34 6.80
C GLN A 80 -7.18 23.43 8.04
N ASP A 81 -8.34 22.77 8.18
CA ASP A 81 -8.59 21.86 9.29
C ASP A 81 -7.59 20.69 9.35
N LEU A 82 -6.94 20.39 8.21
CA LEU A 82 -5.90 19.37 8.12
C LEU A 82 -4.70 19.70 9.01
N PHE A 83 -4.29 20.96 9.00
CA PHE A 83 -3.16 21.43 9.79
C PHE A 83 -3.49 21.58 11.27
N TYR A 84 -4.71 22.02 11.58
CA TYR A 84 -5.17 22.14 12.97
C TYR A 84 -5.31 20.80 13.70
N GLU A 85 -5.57 19.72 12.97
CA GLU A 85 -5.68 18.38 13.56
C GLU A 85 -4.34 17.65 13.69
N PHE A 86 -3.25 18.25 13.25
CA PHE A 86 -1.94 17.66 13.39
C PHE A 86 -1.50 17.65 14.85
N ASN A 87 -1.59 16.48 15.48
CA ASN A 87 -1.13 16.27 16.85
C ASN A 87 -0.20 15.04 16.87
N ILE A 88 1.08 15.25 17.13
CA ILE A 88 2.11 14.19 17.16
C ILE A 88 1.76 13.08 18.15
N ASN A 89 1.09 13.43 19.25
CA ASN A 89 0.70 12.47 20.28
C ASN A 89 -0.52 11.63 19.93
N SER A 90 -1.22 11.92 18.82
CA SER A 90 -2.36 11.11 18.39
C SER A 90 -1.89 9.74 17.88
N ALA A 91 -2.64 8.67 18.19
CA ALA A 91 -2.36 7.32 17.71
C ALA A 91 -2.22 7.27 16.17
N ARG A 92 -3.04 8.06 15.46
CA ARG A 92 -2.99 8.19 14.01
C ARG A 92 -1.68 8.76 13.49
N ASN A 93 -1.22 9.88 14.04
CA ASN A 93 0.00 10.52 13.57
C ASN A 93 1.24 9.70 13.93
N ARG A 94 1.24 9.05 15.09
CA ARG A 94 2.28 8.07 15.44
C ARG A 94 2.38 6.94 14.43
N TRP A 95 1.23 6.40 14.02
CA TRP A 95 1.21 5.36 12.99
C TRP A 95 1.72 5.87 11.64
N TYR A 96 1.38 7.09 11.20
CA TYR A 96 1.94 7.67 9.98
C TYR A 96 3.46 7.84 10.05
N ILE A 97 3.98 8.30 11.17
CA ILE A 97 5.43 8.41 11.37
C ILE A 97 6.08 7.03 11.30
N LYS A 98 5.50 6.04 11.98
CA LYS A 98 5.93 4.64 11.96
C LYS A 98 5.94 4.09 10.53
N LEU A 99 4.84 4.25 9.80
CA LEU A 99 4.71 3.80 8.41
C LEU A 99 5.75 4.46 7.51
N THR A 100 5.92 5.78 7.61
CA THR A 100 6.90 6.52 6.82
C THR A 100 8.31 6.02 7.10
N PHE A 101 8.67 5.86 8.36
CA PHE A 101 9.99 5.35 8.75
C PHE A 101 10.24 3.94 8.20
N ILE A 102 9.30 3.01 8.40
CA ILE A 102 9.43 1.61 7.96
C ILE A 102 9.57 1.52 6.44
N VAL A 103 8.71 2.20 5.69
CA VAL A 103 8.75 2.15 4.23
C VAL A 103 10.00 2.81 3.68
N SER A 104 10.35 4.01 4.17
CA SER A 104 11.50 4.76 3.66
C SER A 104 12.82 4.06 3.98
N SER A 105 13.00 3.53 5.18
CA SER A 105 14.22 2.81 5.57
C SER A 105 14.38 1.49 4.81
N ALA A 106 13.29 0.73 4.63
CA ALA A 106 13.31 -0.49 3.82
C ALA A 106 13.70 -0.20 2.36
N MET A 107 13.09 0.84 1.77
CA MET A 107 13.43 1.27 0.41
C MET A 107 14.87 1.75 0.29
N LEU A 108 15.37 2.51 1.27
CA LEU A 108 16.75 2.99 1.30
C LEU A 108 17.73 1.82 1.28
N VAL A 109 17.54 0.83 2.17
CA VAL A 109 18.40 -0.37 2.23
C VAL A 109 18.41 -1.11 0.90
N MET A 110 17.24 -1.35 0.30
CA MET A 110 17.15 -2.04 -0.99
C MET A 110 17.81 -1.26 -2.13
N ASN A 111 17.69 0.07 -2.13
CA ASN A 111 18.35 0.93 -3.12
C ASN A 111 19.89 0.92 -2.93
N LEU A 112 20.38 0.99 -1.69
CA LEU A 112 21.82 0.90 -1.40
C LEU A 112 22.42 -0.44 -1.81
N LEU A 113 21.65 -1.53 -1.72
CA LEU A 113 22.03 -2.85 -2.19
C LEU A 113 21.86 -3.04 -3.71
N ASN A 114 21.45 -1.99 -4.45
CA ASN A 114 21.14 -2.03 -5.87
C ASN A 114 20.19 -3.17 -6.26
N MET A 115 19.26 -3.51 -5.38
CA MET A 115 18.32 -4.59 -5.64
C MET A 115 17.26 -4.17 -6.67
N PRO A 116 17.05 -4.97 -7.72
CA PRO A 116 16.00 -4.67 -8.69
C PRO A 116 14.63 -4.69 -8.03
N ARG A 117 13.74 -3.81 -8.49
CA ARG A 117 12.37 -3.72 -7.97
C ARG A 117 12.28 -3.41 -6.46
N ALA A 118 13.15 -2.52 -5.96
CA ALA A 118 13.15 -2.09 -4.55
C ALA A 118 11.77 -1.67 -4.05
N MET A 119 10.91 -1.11 -4.91
CA MET A 119 9.53 -0.75 -4.56
C MET A 119 8.69 -1.92 -4.00
N TRP A 120 9.03 -3.15 -4.29
CA TRP A 120 8.28 -4.31 -3.80
C TRP A 120 8.37 -4.47 -2.28
N ILE A 121 9.53 -4.12 -1.68
CA ILE A 121 9.65 -4.15 -0.22
C ILE A 121 8.82 -3.03 0.41
N GLY A 122 8.79 -1.85 -0.21
CA GLY A 122 7.95 -0.74 0.24
C GLY A 122 6.47 -1.13 0.25
N ILE A 123 5.99 -1.77 -0.84
CA ILE A 123 4.61 -2.28 -0.93
C ILE A 123 4.35 -3.37 0.12
N ALA A 124 5.31 -4.27 0.37
CA ALA A 124 5.18 -5.30 1.39
C ALA A 124 5.06 -4.68 2.78
N CYS A 125 5.96 -3.77 3.13
CA CYS A 125 5.95 -3.06 4.42
C CYS A 125 4.66 -2.26 4.63
N MET A 126 4.26 -1.46 3.63
CA MET A 126 3.01 -0.69 3.70
C MET A 126 1.79 -1.57 3.93
N SER A 127 1.72 -2.72 3.26
CA SER A 127 0.55 -3.60 3.33
C SER A 127 0.42 -4.34 4.67
N VAL A 128 1.52 -4.50 5.40
CA VAL A 128 1.58 -5.14 6.72
C VAL A 128 1.43 -4.13 7.84
N CYS A 129 2.02 -2.94 7.69
CA CYS A 129 1.99 -1.88 8.71
C CYS A 129 0.59 -1.27 8.84
N LEU A 130 -0.22 -1.84 9.73
CA LEU A 130 -1.57 -1.37 10.01
C LEU A 130 -1.60 -0.36 11.16
N PRO A 131 -2.64 0.51 11.20
CA PRO A 131 -2.84 1.41 12.31
C PRO A 131 -3.20 0.69 13.61
N PHE A 132 -3.77 -0.53 13.52
CA PHE A 132 -4.19 -1.34 14.65
C PHE A 132 -3.23 -2.53 14.80
N SER A 133 -2.46 -2.55 15.87
CA SER A 133 -1.37 -3.52 16.06
C SER A 133 -1.81 -4.97 16.16
N LYS A 134 -3.04 -5.24 16.59
CA LYS A 134 -3.55 -6.62 16.81
C LYS A 134 -3.53 -7.50 15.56
N ASP A 135 -3.58 -6.88 14.37
CA ASP A 135 -3.67 -7.63 13.11
C ASP A 135 -2.36 -7.71 12.32
N ILE A 136 -1.30 -7.04 12.77
CA ILE A 136 -0.03 -6.95 12.04
C ILE A 136 0.61 -8.32 11.88
N GLU A 137 0.66 -9.14 12.94
CA GLU A 137 1.26 -10.47 12.89
C GLU A 137 0.49 -11.41 11.95
N GLY A 138 -0.83 -11.41 12.06
CA GLY A 138 -1.68 -12.18 11.16
C GLY A 138 -1.53 -11.75 9.69
N ARG A 139 -1.39 -10.47 9.42
CA ARG A 139 -1.14 -9.95 8.08
C ARG A 139 0.24 -10.29 7.55
N ALA A 140 1.26 -10.21 8.38
CA ALA A 140 2.62 -10.59 7.97
C ALA A 140 2.68 -12.06 7.55
N GLY A 141 2.08 -12.96 8.34
CA GLY A 141 1.98 -14.38 8.00
C GLY A 141 1.20 -14.60 6.69
N LYS A 142 0.03 -13.99 6.56
CA LYS A 142 -0.76 -14.05 5.31
C LYS A 142 0.00 -13.49 4.12
N ARG A 143 0.76 -12.40 4.29
CA ARG A 143 1.57 -11.81 3.22
C ARG A 143 2.60 -12.78 2.68
N GLY A 144 3.35 -13.45 3.56
CA GLY A 144 4.33 -14.47 3.19
C GLY A 144 3.69 -15.67 2.50
N ALA A 145 2.74 -16.32 3.18
CA ALA A 145 2.12 -17.55 2.70
C ALA A 145 1.38 -17.36 1.36
N PHE A 146 0.50 -16.37 1.25
CA PHE A 146 -0.28 -16.14 0.04
C PHE A 146 0.53 -15.52 -1.11
N ASN A 147 1.66 -14.88 -0.82
CA ASN A 147 2.61 -14.51 -1.87
C ASN A 147 3.25 -15.76 -2.50
N ILE A 148 3.63 -16.75 -1.70
CA ILE A 148 4.16 -18.03 -2.21
C ILE A 148 3.09 -18.73 -3.06
N VAL A 149 1.85 -18.82 -2.58
CA VAL A 149 0.73 -19.39 -3.35
C VAL A 149 0.55 -18.65 -4.69
N GLY A 150 0.58 -17.32 -4.67
CA GLY A 150 0.50 -16.51 -5.88
C GLY A 150 1.65 -16.77 -6.85
N CYS A 151 2.87 -16.91 -6.35
CA CYS A 151 4.04 -17.25 -7.15
C CYS A 151 3.93 -18.63 -7.80
N LEU A 152 3.40 -19.62 -7.07
CA LEU A 152 3.18 -20.98 -7.60
C LEU A 152 2.14 -20.98 -8.71
N ILE A 153 0.97 -20.37 -8.47
CA ILE A 153 -0.09 -20.30 -9.49
C ILE A 153 0.41 -19.53 -10.72
N PHE A 154 1.09 -18.39 -10.53
CA PHE A 154 1.67 -17.64 -11.64
C PHE A 154 2.66 -18.48 -12.44
N SER A 155 3.56 -19.23 -11.78
CA SER A 155 4.56 -20.05 -12.43
C SER A 155 3.91 -21.16 -13.29
N ILE A 156 2.85 -21.78 -12.77
CA ILE A 156 2.09 -22.80 -13.53
C ILE A 156 1.46 -22.15 -14.76
N MET A 157 0.79 -21.00 -14.60
CA MET A 157 0.19 -20.29 -15.73
C MET A 157 1.23 -19.87 -16.77
N TYR A 158 2.39 -19.38 -16.34
CA TYR A 158 3.47 -18.93 -17.21
C TYR A 158 4.09 -20.08 -18.02
N ILE A 159 4.14 -21.29 -17.47
CA ILE A 159 4.67 -22.48 -18.15
C ILE A 159 3.64 -23.09 -19.11
N VAL A 160 2.37 -23.12 -18.71
CA VAL A 160 1.30 -23.81 -19.48
C VAL A 160 0.75 -22.94 -20.61
N LEU A 161 0.63 -21.62 -20.38
CA LEU A 161 0.02 -20.71 -21.34
C LEU A 161 1.02 -20.30 -22.44
N PRO A 162 0.53 -20.10 -23.68
CA PRO A 162 1.36 -19.55 -24.75
C PRO A 162 1.76 -18.10 -24.47
N LYS A 163 2.89 -17.67 -24.99
CA LYS A 163 3.47 -16.34 -24.77
C LYS A 163 2.51 -15.18 -25.07
N SER A 164 1.64 -15.37 -26.06
CA SER A 164 0.59 -14.38 -26.41
C SER A 164 -0.40 -14.09 -25.28
N MET A 165 -0.52 -14.97 -24.29
CA MET A 165 -1.42 -14.83 -23.15
C MET A 165 -0.79 -14.15 -21.92
N TYR A 166 0.52 -13.95 -21.90
CA TYR A 166 1.24 -13.39 -20.74
C TYR A 166 0.74 -12.00 -20.30
N PRO A 167 0.43 -11.05 -21.21
CA PRO A 167 -0.12 -9.75 -20.81
C PRO A 167 -1.44 -9.86 -20.05
N TYR A 168 -2.27 -10.87 -20.39
CA TYR A 168 -3.55 -11.08 -19.73
C TYR A 168 -3.42 -11.58 -18.29
N ILE A 169 -2.32 -12.28 -17.94
CA ILE A 169 -2.08 -12.70 -16.55
C ILE A 169 -1.94 -11.47 -15.64
N GLY A 170 -1.21 -10.46 -16.09
CA GLY A 170 -1.08 -9.20 -15.36
C GLY A 170 -2.42 -8.46 -15.21
N MET A 171 -3.23 -8.46 -16.27
CA MET A 171 -4.57 -7.87 -16.26
C MET A 171 -5.51 -8.60 -15.28
N ILE A 172 -5.52 -9.93 -15.30
CA ILE A 172 -6.27 -10.76 -14.33
C ILE A 172 -5.82 -10.44 -12.90
N GLY A 173 -4.50 -10.26 -12.70
CA GLY A 173 -3.96 -9.82 -11.41
C GLY A 173 -4.55 -8.48 -10.95
N GLY A 174 -4.57 -7.46 -11.81
CA GLY A 174 -5.12 -6.15 -11.49
C GLY A 174 -6.62 -6.18 -11.17
N ILE A 175 -7.40 -6.86 -12.01
CA ILE A 175 -8.85 -7.07 -11.81
C ILE A 175 -9.08 -7.85 -10.50
N GLY A 176 -8.35 -8.94 -10.29
CA GLY A 176 -8.47 -9.79 -9.12
C GLY A 176 -8.19 -9.05 -7.81
N VAL A 177 -7.22 -8.14 -7.77
CA VAL A 177 -6.97 -7.27 -6.61
C VAL A 177 -8.19 -6.41 -6.30
N GLY A 178 -8.82 -5.81 -7.34
CA GLY A 178 -9.98 -4.94 -7.17
C GLY A 178 -11.23 -5.66 -6.65
N TYR A 179 -11.45 -6.90 -7.08
CA TYR A 179 -12.62 -7.70 -6.68
C TYR A 179 -12.39 -8.55 -5.42
N SER A 180 -11.14 -8.67 -4.96
CA SER A 180 -10.84 -9.51 -3.80
C SER A 180 -11.27 -8.85 -2.49
N ALA A 181 -12.23 -9.45 -1.78
CA ALA A 181 -12.68 -8.99 -0.48
C ALA A 181 -11.66 -9.27 0.65
N GLY A 182 -10.83 -10.29 0.50
CA GLY A 182 -9.89 -10.74 1.51
C GLY A 182 -8.44 -10.41 1.19
N TYR A 183 -7.69 -9.96 2.20
CA TYR A 183 -6.26 -9.62 2.07
C TYR A 183 -5.40 -10.75 1.48
N SER A 184 -5.72 -11.98 1.81
CA SER A 184 -5.02 -13.17 1.29
C SER A 184 -5.08 -13.25 -0.23
N TRP A 185 -6.27 -13.16 -0.80
CA TRP A 185 -6.47 -13.19 -2.25
C TRP A 185 -5.93 -11.94 -2.95
N GLN A 186 -6.05 -10.77 -2.33
CA GLN A 186 -5.40 -9.55 -2.83
C GLN A 186 -3.87 -9.75 -2.98
N THR A 187 -3.25 -10.48 -2.04
CA THR A 187 -1.82 -10.80 -2.11
C THR A 187 -1.49 -11.73 -3.27
N VAL A 188 -2.32 -12.75 -3.52
CA VAL A 188 -2.18 -13.67 -4.67
C VAL A 188 -2.24 -12.89 -5.97
N PHE A 189 -3.31 -12.13 -6.20
CA PHE A 189 -3.51 -11.40 -7.44
C PHE A 189 -2.49 -10.27 -7.67
N ASN A 190 -2.08 -9.58 -6.60
CA ASN A 190 -1.01 -8.59 -6.68
C ASN A 190 0.32 -9.20 -7.13
N THR A 191 0.53 -10.49 -6.84
CA THR A 191 1.72 -11.22 -7.30
C THR A 191 1.69 -11.42 -8.82
N PHE A 192 0.53 -11.66 -9.43
CA PHE A 192 0.40 -11.82 -10.87
C PHE A 192 0.81 -10.56 -11.62
N GLY A 193 0.28 -9.40 -11.23
CA GLY A 193 0.65 -8.12 -11.84
C GLY A 193 2.13 -7.79 -11.71
N ALA A 194 2.75 -8.13 -10.58
CA ALA A 194 4.17 -7.88 -10.36
C ALA A 194 5.06 -8.84 -11.18
N LEU A 195 4.71 -10.14 -11.21
CA LEU A 195 5.51 -11.15 -11.89
C LEU A 195 5.37 -11.12 -13.40
N SER A 196 4.22 -10.70 -13.95
CA SER A 196 4.04 -10.60 -15.40
C SER A 196 5.12 -9.71 -16.05
N ILE A 197 5.44 -8.58 -15.42
CA ILE A 197 6.49 -7.68 -15.92
C ILE A 197 7.90 -8.20 -15.57
N ALA A 198 8.08 -8.71 -14.35
CA ALA A 198 9.40 -9.11 -13.88
C ALA A 198 9.90 -10.39 -14.56
N ALA A 199 9.02 -11.33 -14.89
CA ALA A 199 9.38 -12.56 -15.55
C ALA A 199 9.89 -12.32 -16.99
N GLU A 200 9.36 -11.29 -17.67
CA GLU A 200 9.87 -10.88 -19.00
C GLU A 200 11.25 -10.22 -18.90
N LEU A 201 11.52 -9.45 -17.84
CA LEU A 201 12.77 -8.72 -17.69
C LEU A 201 13.91 -9.56 -17.13
N PHE A 202 13.63 -10.42 -16.17
CA PHE A 202 14.65 -11.15 -15.39
C PHE A 202 14.57 -12.67 -15.55
N GLY A 203 13.58 -13.18 -16.26
CA GLY A 203 13.24 -14.60 -16.31
C GLY A 203 12.43 -15.06 -15.09
N LEU A 204 11.62 -16.10 -15.30
CA LEU A 204 10.64 -16.60 -14.30
C LEU A 204 11.30 -16.96 -12.96
N LYS A 205 12.36 -17.75 -12.98
CA LYS A 205 13.01 -18.26 -11.76
C LYS A 205 13.49 -17.13 -10.85
N TYR A 206 14.22 -16.17 -11.42
CA TYR A 206 14.76 -15.06 -10.64
C TYR A 206 13.64 -14.12 -10.14
N ALA A 207 12.66 -13.82 -11.00
CA ALA A 207 11.52 -12.98 -10.62
C ALA A 207 10.72 -13.57 -9.44
N VAL A 208 10.48 -14.90 -9.46
CA VAL A 208 9.77 -15.60 -8.39
C VAL A 208 10.56 -15.58 -7.08
N LEU A 209 11.85 -15.93 -7.12
CA LEU A 209 12.72 -15.93 -5.94
C LEU A 209 12.81 -14.51 -5.32
N LEU A 210 13.04 -13.51 -6.16
CA LEU A 210 13.07 -12.11 -5.73
C LEU A 210 11.73 -11.69 -5.09
N ARG A 211 10.62 -12.05 -5.71
CA ARG A 211 9.28 -11.71 -5.21
C ARG A 211 9.00 -12.31 -3.84
N ILE A 212 9.31 -13.60 -3.65
CA ILE A 212 9.13 -14.29 -2.37
C ILE A 212 10.06 -13.67 -1.32
N GLY A 213 11.36 -13.55 -1.63
CA GLY A 213 12.35 -13.03 -0.69
C GLY A 213 11.99 -11.63 -0.20
N VAL A 214 11.70 -10.71 -1.12
CA VAL A 214 11.38 -9.33 -0.77
C VAL A 214 10.08 -9.21 0.05
N ASN A 215 9.05 -10.04 -0.23
CA ASN A 215 7.83 -10.01 0.54
C ASN A 215 8.01 -10.60 1.95
N VAL A 216 8.76 -11.68 2.09
CA VAL A 216 9.06 -12.28 3.41
C VAL A 216 9.92 -11.33 4.24
N VAL A 217 11.00 -10.80 3.65
CA VAL A 217 11.89 -9.85 4.33
C VAL A 217 11.13 -8.59 4.71
N GLY A 218 10.32 -8.02 3.81
CA GLY A 218 9.53 -6.82 4.10
C GLY A 218 8.50 -7.03 5.22
N ALA A 219 7.84 -8.20 5.25
CA ALA A 219 6.92 -8.53 6.33
C ALA A 219 7.64 -8.70 7.67
N ALA A 220 8.76 -9.42 7.71
CA ALA A 220 9.57 -9.61 8.92
C ALA A 220 10.16 -8.28 9.42
N TYR A 221 10.68 -7.46 8.51
CA TYR A 221 11.20 -6.13 8.82
C TYR A 221 10.13 -5.23 9.44
N THR A 222 8.93 -5.24 8.89
CA THR A 222 7.80 -4.46 9.43
C THR A 222 7.48 -4.88 10.86
N LEU A 223 7.39 -6.19 11.13
CA LEU A 223 7.15 -6.71 12.49
C LEU A 223 8.24 -6.30 13.47
N LEU A 224 9.49 -6.39 13.05
CA LEU A 224 10.64 -6.01 13.89
C LEU A 224 10.59 -4.51 14.24
N CYS A 225 10.44 -3.66 13.23
CA CYS A 225 10.37 -2.21 13.42
C CYS A 225 9.15 -1.80 14.23
N ASP A 226 8.00 -2.41 14.01
CA ASP A 226 6.78 -2.15 14.78
C ASP A 226 7.00 -2.38 16.26
N ARG A 227 7.55 -3.54 16.62
CA ARG A 227 7.85 -3.90 18.01
C ARG A 227 8.94 -3.01 18.63
N LEU A 228 9.97 -2.64 17.86
CA LEU A 228 11.06 -1.78 18.34
C LEU A 228 10.57 -0.36 18.61
N ILE A 229 9.81 0.22 17.69
CA ILE A 229 9.28 1.57 17.83
C ILE A 229 8.32 1.63 19.03
N ASP A 230 7.47 0.63 19.21
CA ASP A 230 6.54 0.59 20.34
C ASP A 230 7.28 0.46 21.69
N LYS A 231 8.36 -0.33 21.76
CA LYS A 231 9.22 -0.40 22.95
C LYS A 231 9.90 0.92 23.25
N ILE A 232 10.47 1.58 22.24
CA ILE A 232 11.14 2.89 22.40
C ILE A 232 10.11 3.92 22.88
N TYR A 233 8.93 3.95 22.28
CA TYR A 233 7.89 4.87 22.68
C TYR A 233 7.44 4.64 24.14
N ALA A 234 7.24 3.39 24.54
CA ALA A 234 6.88 3.04 25.92
C ALA A 234 7.97 3.46 26.92
N ALA A 235 9.22 3.27 26.56
CA ALA A 235 10.36 3.68 27.39
C ALA A 235 10.46 5.22 27.55
N CYS A 236 10.21 5.96 26.47
CA CYS A 236 10.30 7.43 26.48
C CYS A 236 9.11 8.11 27.17
N THR A 237 7.93 7.52 27.11
CA THR A 237 6.70 8.15 27.63
C THR A 237 6.20 7.58 28.93
N GLY A 238 6.77 6.48 29.42
CA GLY A 238 6.29 5.75 30.61
C GLY A 238 4.88 5.17 30.44
N ARG A 239 4.27 5.26 29.24
CA ARG A 239 2.93 4.76 28.92
C ARG A 239 3.04 3.53 28.05
N LYS A 240 2.31 2.46 28.42
CA LYS A 240 2.08 1.34 27.50
C LYS A 240 1.37 1.89 26.26
N VAL A 241 1.81 1.46 25.09
CA VAL A 241 1.12 1.79 23.83
C VAL A 241 -0.28 1.21 23.93
N GLU A 242 -1.28 2.06 24.08
CA GLU A 242 -2.67 1.64 23.92
C GLU A 242 -2.83 1.21 22.46
N THR A 243 -2.99 -0.08 22.29
CA THR A 243 -3.42 -0.67 21.01
C THR A 243 -4.87 -0.27 20.82
N ALA A 244 -5.11 0.71 19.96
CA ALA A 244 -6.45 1.14 19.58
C ALA A 244 -7.23 -0.01 18.93
#